data_9c93c3e6aa2b6fc2f415766c5b1fc739
#
_entry.id   9c93c3e6aa2b6fc2f415766c5b1fc739
#
_cell.length_a   1.000
_cell.length_b   1.000
_cell.length_c   1.000
_cell.angle_alpha   90.00
_cell.angle_beta   90.00
_cell.angle_gamma   90.00
#
_symmetry.space_group_name_H-M   'P 1'
#
loop_
_entity.id
_entity.type
_entity.pdbx_description
1 polymer ?
#
loop_
_entity_poly.entity_id
_entity_poly.type
_entity_poly.pdbx_seq_one_letter_code
_entity_poly.pdbx_strand_id
1 'polypeptide(L)'
;MAEKDDYLLDLLVDLGFVTAEQVATAREEAAAAGVGVVDLLLANKVIRPADVTQAKAAHFGAEVVNLSELRIPDEVIAMVPRHIARKYRVVPVFAHDNTLTVALADPSDLATVDSLTHLLKKDIDVRVASEPDIESALNKYYGGRGDSVVGKMIQDLTQGEVEVAAPAAALEETVAETEADAPLIRLVNQIIVDAFKMRASDIHLEPLAKRFRVRYRIDGMLHEVKSPPKRLQPAIIARLKLQSGMSIAEHRIPQDGRIQMTVGNKMIDLRVSCLPTSHGESIVMRILDKEGLRLGLGELGFFTDDQQTFERLIALPDGILLVTGPTGSGKTTTLYSCLHFINRPDRKIITVEDPVEYILEGINQVQVNEAVGLTFATALRSILRQAPNVIMIGEIRDLETATIAINASLTGHLVFSTLHTNDAPSAVTRLIDIGVKPFLVASSTRGLMAQRLVRRVCKKCAQPYTPTAAELRALNIDPAQAQQATFLKGRGCADCNNTGYRGRMGIFEIFVVDDDSRRLIYEKVPSSVLRARAREMGMRTLREDGVRKVLAGLTTPEEVIRATVGDES
;
A
#
# COMPACT_ATOMS: atom_id res chain seq x y z
N MET A 1 -6.99 -42.29 14.54
CA MET A 1 -6.10 -41.93 13.43
C MET A 1 -5.27 -43.12 12.93
N ALA A 2 -4.87 -44.04 13.79
CA ALA A 2 -4.04 -45.21 13.37
C ALA A 2 -4.69 -46.18 12.36
N GLU A 3 -5.99 -46.47 12.44
CA GLU A 3 -6.68 -47.41 11.53
C GLU A 3 -6.83 -46.91 10.07
N LYS A 4 -6.88 -45.58 9.83
CA LYS A 4 -6.96 -45.05 8.46
C LYS A 4 -5.64 -45.06 7.73
N ASP A 5 -4.52 -44.98 8.46
CA ASP A 5 -3.19 -44.97 7.89
C ASP A 5 -2.76 -46.37 7.46
N ASP A 6 -3.11 -47.41 8.23
CA ASP A 6 -2.69 -48.81 7.93
C ASP A 6 -3.23 -49.30 6.58
N TYR A 7 -4.49 -49.00 6.29
CA TYR A 7 -5.11 -49.35 5.01
C TYR A 7 -4.44 -48.66 3.80
N LEU A 8 -4.11 -47.36 3.93
CA LEU A 8 -3.47 -46.61 2.87
C LEU A 8 -2.04 -47.09 2.62
N LEU A 9 -1.33 -47.53 3.66
CA LEU A 9 -0.01 -48.09 3.58
C LEU A 9 0.00 -49.45 2.83
N ASP A 10 -0.97 -50.33 3.10
CA ASP A 10 -1.14 -51.58 2.39
C ASP A 10 -1.36 -51.37 0.88
N LEU A 11 -2.20 -50.36 0.53
CA LEU A 11 -2.43 -50.00 -0.87
C LEU A 11 -1.17 -49.45 -1.57
N LEU A 12 -0.39 -48.63 -0.87
CA LEU A 12 0.86 -48.09 -1.42
C LEU A 12 1.90 -49.19 -1.65
N VAL A 13 1.89 -50.23 -0.81
CA VAL A 13 2.74 -51.42 -0.99
C VAL A 13 2.27 -52.28 -2.16
N ASP A 14 0.95 -52.55 -2.25
CA ASP A 14 0.35 -53.36 -3.32
C ASP A 14 0.56 -52.73 -4.71
N LEU A 15 0.51 -51.40 -4.79
CA LEU A 15 0.77 -50.65 -6.03
C LEU A 15 2.27 -50.42 -6.31
N GLY A 16 3.17 -50.87 -5.41
CA GLY A 16 4.60 -50.82 -5.59
C GLY A 16 5.24 -49.43 -5.43
N PHE A 17 4.54 -48.47 -4.79
CA PHE A 17 5.06 -47.16 -4.50
C PHE A 17 6.02 -47.12 -3.30
N VAL A 18 5.84 -48.09 -2.37
CA VAL A 18 6.74 -48.30 -1.21
C VAL A 18 6.97 -49.77 -0.99
N THR A 19 8.11 -50.12 -0.42
CA THR A 19 8.39 -51.48 0.01
C THR A 19 7.93 -51.73 1.45
N ALA A 20 7.62 -52.99 1.80
CA ALA A 20 7.25 -53.36 3.17
C ALA A 20 8.34 -53.01 4.21
N GLU A 21 9.61 -53.04 3.79
CA GLU A 21 10.77 -52.66 4.62
C GLU A 21 10.78 -51.16 4.93
N GLN A 22 10.48 -50.31 3.92
CA GLN A 22 10.37 -48.86 4.09
C GLN A 22 9.18 -48.47 5.01
N VAL A 23 8.06 -49.16 4.90
CA VAL A 23 6.90 -48.98 5.78
C VAL A 23 7.24 -49.37 7.21
N ALA A 24 7.96 -50.50 7.44
CA ALA A 24 8.33 -50.91 8.78
C ALA A 24 9.27 -49.89 9.46
N THR A 25 10.28 -49.38 8.73
CA THR A 25 11.18 -48.34 9.22
C THR A 25 10.44 -47.03 9.53
N ALA A 26 9.54 -46.61 8.62
CA ALA A 26 8.75 -45.42 8.80
C ALA A 26 7.77 -45.52 9.99
N ARG A 27 7.27 -46.72 10.31
CA ARG A 27 6.41 -46.93 11.52
C ARG A 27 7.18 -46.73 12.82
N GLU A 28 8.42 -47.21 12.89
CA GLU A 28 9.27 -47.01 14.07
C GLU A 28 9.62 -45.54 14.28
N GLU A 29 10.01 -44.86 13.20
CA GLU A 29 10.34 -43.44 13.24
C GLU A 29 9.09 -42.55 13.56
N ALA A 30 7.95 -42.86 12.97
CA ALA A 30 6.70 -42.15 13.19
C ALA A 30 6.19 -42.28 14.64
N ALA A 31 6.35 -43.49 15.22
CA ALA A 31 6.01 -43.73 16.63
C ALA A 31 6.92 -42.92 17.57
N ALA A 32 8.19 -42.74 17.24
CA ALA A 32 9.12 -41.93 18.02
C ALA A 32 8.87 -40.42 17.88
N ALA A 33 8.41 -39.97 16.69
CA ALA A 33 8.16 -38.57 16.38
C ALA A 33 6.72 -38.10 16.67
N GLY A 34 5.78 -39.02 16.91
CA GLY A 34 4.37 -38.69 17.17
C GLY A 34 3.59 -38.16 15.94
N VAL A 35 4.05 -38.49 14.72
CA VAL A 35 3.44 -38.07 13.44
C VAL A 35 2.84 -39.25 12.69
N GLY A 36 1.99 -39.01 11.67
CA GLY A 36 1.44 -40.04 10.82
C GLY A 36 2.55 -40.70 9.94
N VAL A 37 2.44 -42.03 9.72
CA VAL A 37 3.43 -42.74 8.90
C VAL A 37 3.44 -42.25 7.45
N VAL A 38 2.27 -41.96 6.89
CA VAL A 38 2.14 -41.42 5.53
C VAL A 38 2.74 -39.99 5.44
N ASP A 39 2.53 -39.18 6.47
CA ASP A 39 3.10 -37.82 6.53
C ASP A 39 4.63 -37.85 6.60
N LEU A 40 5.18 -38.83 7.34
CA LEU A 40 6.64 -39.03 7.41
C LEU A 40 7.20 -39.48 6.08
N LEU A 41 6.56 -40.41 5.38
CA LEU A 41 6.97 -40.88 4.06
C LEU A 41 6.94 -39.76 3.01
N LEU A 42 5.97 -38.85 3.10
CA LEU A 42 5.89 -37.65 2.27
C LEU A 42 7.00 -36.63 2.61
N ALA A 43 7.25 -36.40 3.90
CA ALA A 43 8.30 -35.49 4.38
C ALA A 43 9.69 -35.97 3.96
N ASN A 44 9.94 -37.28 4.04
CA ASN A 44 11.19 -37.92 3.62
C ASN A 44 11.30 -38.10 2.09
N LYS A 45 10.30 -37.66 1.32
CA LYS A 45 10.22 -37.77 -0.16
C LYS A 45 10.34 -39.23 -0.68
N VAL A 46 9.95 -40.18 0.12
CA VAL A 46 9.87 -41.60 -0.27
C VAL A 46 8.69 -41.80 -1.22
N ILE A 47 7.58 -41.11 -0.95
CA ILE A 47 6.39 -41.07 -1.81
C ILE A 47 6.08 -39.62 -2.17
N ARG A 48 5.40 -39.44 -3.29
CA ARG A 48 4.90 -38.12 -3.75
C ARG A 48 3.41 -37.99 -3.43
N PRO A 49 2.88 -36.78 -3.26
CA PRO A 49 1.43 -36.56 -3.11
C PRO A 49 0.59 -37.19 -4.24
N ALA A 50 1.13 -37.24 -5.45
CA ALA A 50 0.48 -37.89 -6.60
C ALA A 50 0.35 -39.42 -6.43
N ASP A 51 1.31 -40.07 -5.82
CA ASP A 51 1.31 -41.53 -5.59
C ASP A 51 0.19 -41.90 -4.57
N VAL A 52 0.02 -41.06 -3.53
CA VAL A 52 -1.07 -41.20 -2.55
C VAL A 52 -2.44 -41.00 -3.22
N THR A 53 -2.55 -39.99 -4.11
CA THR A 53 -3.78 -39.72 -4.85
C THR A 53 -4.15 -40.89 -5.78
N GLN A 54 -3.15 -41.47 -6.45
CA GLN A 54 -3.35 -42.60 -7.35
C GLN A 54 -3.77 -43.87 -6.58
N ALA A 55 -3.17 -44.13 -5.41
CA ALA A 55 -3.57 -45.24 -4.56
C ALA A 55 -5.03 -45.15 -4.10
N LYS A 56 -5.44 -43.97 -3.64
CA LYS A 56 -6.84 -43.72 -3.25
C LYS A 56 -7.82 -43.88 -4.42
N ALA A 57 -7.46 -43.35 -5.59
CA ALA A 57 -8.29 -43.43 -6.79
C ALA A 57 -8.48 -44.89 -7.26
N ALA A 58 -7.40 -45.67 -7.30
CA ALA A 58 -7.44 -47.07 -7.71
C ALA A 58 -8.35 -47.92 -6.82
N HIS A 59 -8.35 -47.67 -5.52
CA HIS A 59 -9.19 -48.40 -4.60
C HIS A 59 -10.70 -48.14 -4.76
N PHE A 60 -11.08 -46.88 -4.97
CA PHE A 60 -12.50 -46.49 -5.09
C PHE A 60 -13.00 -46.54 -6.54
N GLY A 61 -12.17 -46.99 -7.51
CA GLY A 61 -12.56 -47.00 -8.91
C GLY A 61 -12.81 -45.63 -9.52
N ALA A 62 -12.27 -44.58 -8.88
CA ALA A 62 -12.44 -43.19 -9.33
C ALA A 62 -11.29 -42.78 -10.24
N GLU A 63 -11.52 -41.86 -11.17
CA GLU A 63 -10.46 -41.33 -12.03
C GLU A 63 -9.73 -40.17 -11.36
N VAL A 64 -8.40 -40.13 -11.56
CA VAL A 64 -7.57 -39.00 -11.11
C VAL A 64 -7.70 -37.83 -12.08
N VAL A 65 -7.88 -36.62 -11.57
CA VAL A 65 -7.90 -35.39 -12.36
C VAL A 65 -6.78 -34.45 -11.96
N ASN A 66 -6.04 -33.95 -12.95
CA ASN A 66 -5.02 -32.94 -12.75
C ASN A 66 -5.63 -31.54 -12.89
N LEU A 67 -5.93 -30.90 -11.75
CA LEU A 67 -6.58 -29.56 -11.70
C LEU A 67 -5.64 -28.43 -12.17
N SER A 68 -4.32 -28.64 -12.19
CA SER A 68 -3.35 -27.65 -12.62
C SER A 68 -3.35 -27.45 -14.14
N GLU A 69 -3.66 -28.48 -14.90
CA GLU A 69 -3.71 -28.47 -16.37
C GLU A 69 -5.11 -28.19 -16.92
N LEU A 70 -6.14 -28.32 -16.07
CA LEU A 70 -7.52 -28.20 -16.50
C LEU A 70 -8.00 -26.74 -16.46
N ARG A 71 -8.65 -26.30 -17.52
CA ARG A 71 -9.34 -25.01 -17.56
C ARG A 71 -10.84 -25.25 -17.39
N ILE A 72 -11.36 -24.94 -16.22
CA ILE A 72 -12.76 -25.13 -15.88
C ILE A 72 -13.56 -23.91 -16.34
N PRO A 73 -14.67 -24.08 -17.09
CA PRO A 73 -15.55 -22.97 -17.50
C PRO A 73 -16.19 -22.26 -16.30
N ASP A 74 -16.35 -20.94 -16.39
CA ASP A 74 -16.96 -20.14 -15.32
C ASP A 74 -18.39 -20.55 -14.98
N GLU A 75 -19.13 -21.08 -15.97
CA GLU A 75 -20.49 -21.63 -15.78
C GLU A 75 -20.51 -22.83 -14.84
N VAL A 76 -19.52 -23.71 -14.95
CA VAL A 76 -19.37 -24.90 -14.08
C VAL A 76 -18.95 -24.47 -12.67
N ILE A 77 -18.03 -23.49 -12.56
CA ILE A 77 -17.62 -22.93 -11.27
C ILE A 77 -18.81 -22.28 -10.54
N ALA A 78 -19.67 -21.59 -11.26
CA ALA A 78 -20.85 -20.93 -10.68
C ALA A 78 -21.90 -21.91 -10.14
N MET A 79 -21.90 -23.17 -10.57
CA MET A 79 -22.84 -24.20 -10.07
C MET A 79 -22.58 -24.60 -8.62
N VAL A 80 -21.36 -24.45 -8.12
CA VAL A 80 -21.03 -24.71 -6.72
C VAL A 80 -20.77 -23.38 -6.02
N PRO A 81 -21.64 -22.95 -5.10
CA PRO A 81 -21.40 -21.74 -4.34
C PRO A 81 -20.08 -21.79 -3.57
N ARG A 82 -19.37 -20.67 -3.54
CA ARG A 82 -18.03 -20.56 -2.92
C ARG A 82 -17.96 -21.14 -1.50
N HIS A 83 -18.97 -20.87 -0.66
CA HIS A 83 -18.99 -21.36 0.72
C HIS A 83 -19.10 -22.88 0.80
N ILE A 84 -19.80 -23.52 -0.14
CA ILE A 84 -19.90 -24.97 -0.27
C ILE A 84 -18.56 -25.54 -0.75
N ALA A 85 -18.00 -24.97 -1.84
CA ALA A 85 -16.72 -25.42 -2.39
C ALA A 85 -15.60 -25.42 -1.33
N ARG A 86 -15.52 -24.36 -0.52
CA ARG A 86 -14.51 -24.24 0.54
C ARG A 86 -14.81 -25.06 1.78
N LYS A 87 -16.08 -25.14 2.20
CA LYS A 87 -16.47 -25.92 3.38
C LYS A 87 -16.18 -27.40 3.18
N TYR A 88 -16.52 -27.92 2.02
CA TYR A 88 -16.37 -29.34 1.68
C TYR A 88 -15.08 -29.64 0.91
N ARG A 89 -14.23 -28.61 0.66
CA ARG A 89 -12.95 -28.70 -0.07
C ARG A 89 -13.12 -29.42 -1.41
N VAL A 90 -14.10 -28.97 -2.21
CA VAL A 90 -14.45 -29.56 -3.50
C VAL A 90 -14.29 -28.54 -4.63
N VAL A 91 -13.89 -29.00 -5.81
CA VAL A 91 -13.80 -28.19 -7.02
C VAL A 91 -14.66 -28.85 -8.11
N PRO A 92 -15.68 -28.17 -8.66
CA PRO A 92 -16.42 -28.71 -9.79
C PRO A 92 -15.52 -28.74 -11.03
N VAL A 93 -15.59 -29.81 -11.78
CA VAL A 93 -14.71 -30.06 -12.94
C VAL A 93 -15.50 -30.05 -14.24
N PHE A 94 -16.60 -30.80 -14.28
CA PHE A 94 -17.48 -30.90 -15.44
C PHE A 94 -18.95 -30.90 -14.98
N ALA A 95 -19.83 -30.46 -15.88
CA ALA A 95 -21.27 -30.57 -15.70
C ALA A 95 -21.89 -31.11 -16.99
N HIS A 96 -22.70 -32.14 -16.88
CA HIS A 96 -23.46 -32.71 -18.00
C HIS A 96 -24.89 -33.00 -17.52
N ASP A 97 -25.87 -32.38 -18.13
CA ASP A 97 -27.29 -32.48 -17.76
C ASP A 97 -27.53 -32.25 -16.25
N ASN A 98 -27.94 -33.28 -15.53
CA ASN A 98 -28.17 -33.22 -14.11
C ASN A 98 -26.99 -33.68 -13.24
N THR A 99 -25.90 -34.15 -13.88
CA THR A 99 -24.71 -34.66 -13.18
C THR A 99 -23.62 -33.61 -13.10
N LEU A 100 -23.08 -33.41 -11.89
CA LEU A 100 -21.94 -32.53 -11.65
C LEU A 100 -20.76 -33.36 -11.15
N THR A 101 -19.69 -33.37 -11.97
CA THR A 101 -18.44 -34.02 -11.59
C THR A 101 -17.63 -33.07 -10.71
N VAL A 102 -17.23 -33.53 -9.52
CA VAL A 102 -16.45 -32.77 -8.56
C VAL A 102 -15.14 -33.48 -8.21
N ALA A 103 -14.08 -32.69 -8.00
CA ALA A 103 -12.80 -33.19 -7.51
C ALA A 103 -12.75 -33.12 -5.98
N LEU A 104 -12.41 -34.23 -5.33
CA LEU A 104 -12.22 -34.41 -3.89
C LEU A 104 -10.83 -35.01 -3.60
N ALA A 105 -10.28 -34.75 -2.41
CA ALA A 105 -9.02 -35.36 -1.96
C ALA A 105 -9.20 -36.78 -1.39
N ASP A 106 -10.39 -37.05 -0.85
CA ASP A 106 -10.73 -38.34 -0.26
C ASP A 106 -12.08 -38.83 -0.79
N PRO A 107 -12.06 -39.81 -1.72
CA PRO A 107 -13.30 -40.36 -2.28
C PRO A 107 -14.09 -41.21 -1.27
N SER A 108 -13.54 -41.56 -0.10
CA SER A 108 -14.23 -42.29 0.98
C SER A 108 -15.18 -41.41 1.78
N ASP A 109 -15.16 -40.09 1.60
CA ASP A 109 -16.02 -39.15 2.32
C ASP A 109 -17.42 -39.10 1.70
N LEU A 110 -18.17 -40.19 1.85
CA LEU A 110 -19.56 -40.31 1.38
C LEU A 110 -20.45 -39.24 2.01
N ALA A 111 -20.18 -38.82 3.24
CA ALA A 111 -20.98 -37.80 3.93
C ALA A 111 -20.88 -36.44 3.21
N THR A 112 -19.71 -36.12 2.65
CA THR A 112 -19.52 -34.94 1.80
C THR A 112 -20.28 -35.07 0.48
N VAL A 113 -20.24 -36.23 -0.17
CA VAL A 113 -20.96 -36.48 -1.44
C VAL A 113 -22.47 -36.36 -1.25
N ASP A 114 -23.03 -37.01 -0.20
CA ASP A 114 -24.45 -36.91 0.13
C ASP A 114 -24.87 -35.47 0.46
N SER A 115 -24.06 -34.76 1.22
CA SER A 115 -24.31 -33.35 1.54
C SER A 115 -24.34 -32.48 0.29
N LEU A 116 -23.42 -32.71 -0.65
CA LEU A 116 -23.35 -31.98 -1.93
C LEU A 116 -24.55 -32.27 -2.82
N THR A 117 -24.95 -33.54 -2.93
CA THR A 117 -26.15 -33.97 -3.68
C THR A 117 -27.40 -33.26 -3.14
N HIS A 118 -27.54 -33.20 -1.82
CA HIS A 118 -28.68 -32.57 -1.17
C HIS A 118 -28.69 -31.03 -1.33
N LEU A 119 -27.53 -30.40 -1.18
CA LEU A 119 -27.40 -28.94 -1.25
C LEU A 119 -27.50 -28.42 -2.69
N LEU A 120 -26.90 -29.10 -3.65
CA LEU A 120 -26.84 -28.68 -5.05
C LEU A 120 -28.03 -29.23 -5.88
N LYS A 121 -28.77 -30.19 -5.37
CA LYS A 121 -29.88 -30.90 -6.06
C LYS A 121 -29.44 -31.45 -7.42
N LYS A 122 -28.27 -32.04 -7.47
CA LYS A 122 -27.65 -32.64 -8.65
C LYS A 122 -27.01 -33.96 -8.29
N ASP A 123 -26.91 -34.84 -9.24
CA ASP A 123 -26.15 -36.09 -9.08
C ASP A 123 -24.68 -35.76 -9.08
N ILE A 124 -23.96 -36.28 -8.09
CA ILE A 124 -22.52 -35.96 -7.90
C ILE A 124 -21.69 -37.15 -8.38
N ASP A 125 -20.84 -36.90 -9.36
CA ASP A 125 -19.79 -37.80 -9.80
C ASP A 125 -18.45 -37.35 -9.19
N VAL A 126 -17.65 -38.29 -8.68
CA VAL A 126 -16.45 -37.97 -7.91
C VAL A 126 -15.20 -38.31 -8.70
N ARG A 127 -14.30 -37.33 -8.80
CA ARG A 127 -12.91 -37.50 -9.26
C ARG A 127 -11.96 -37.24 -8.10
N VAL A 128 -10.78 -37.85 -8.15
CA VAL A 128 -9.77 -37.67 -7.11
C VAL A 128 -8.70 -36.69 -7.59
N ALA A 129 -8.37 -35.72 -6.76
CA ALA A 129 -7.25 -34.80 -7.01
C ALA A 129 -6.36 -34.68 -5.76
N SER A 130 -5.12 -34.27 -5.94
CA SER A 130 -4.25 -34.05 -4.79
C SER A 130 -4.73 -32.89 -3.93
N GLU A 131 -4.52 -32.97 -2.63
CA GLU A 131 -4.93 -31.93 -1.69
C GLU A 131 -4.31 -30.55 -2.02
N PRO A 132 -3.02 -30.45 -2.39
CA PRO A 132 -2.43 -29.21 -2.85
C PRO A 132 -3.06 -28.66 -4.14
N ASP A 133 -3.45 -29.53 -5.08
CA ASP A 133 -4.09 -29.10 -6.33
C ASP A 133 -5.50 -28.57 -6.09
N ILE A 134 -6.26 -29.21 -5.18
CA ILE A 134 -7.57 -28.72 -4.76
C ILE A 134 -7.46 -27.36 -4.11
N GLU A 135 -6.51 -27.16 -3.21
CA GLU A 135 -6.31 -25.89 -2.54
C GLU A 135 -5.88 -24.79 -3.53
N SER A 136 -4.98 -25.12 -4.46
CA SER A 136 -4.58 -24.23 -5.53
C SER A 136 -5.75 -23.84 -6.45
N ALA A 137 -6.59 -24.81 -6.83
CA ALA A 137 -7.78 -24.59 -7.65
C ALA A 137 -8.85 -23.78 -6.89
N LEU A 138 -9.09 -24.07 -5.62
CA LEU A 138 -9.99 -23.27 -4.77
C LEU A 138 -9.51 -21.82 -4.66
N ASN A 139 -8.21 -21.60 -4.58
CA ASN A 139 -7.65 -20.25 -4.57
C ASN A 139 -7.71 -19.58 -5.95
N LYS A 140 -7.55 -20.33 -7.03
CA LYS A 140 -7.61 -19.83 -8.41
C LYS A 140 -9.04 -19.45 -8.82
N TYR A 141 -10.00 -20.31 -8.60
CA TYR A 141 -11.38 -20.16 -9.09
C TYR A 141 -12.32 -19.52 -8.06
N TYR A 142 -12.11 -19.76 -6.78
CA TYR A 142 -12.89 -19.22 -5.67
C TYR A 142 -12.09 -18.26 -4.79
N GLY A 143 -10.80 -18.00 -5.11
CA GLY A 143 -9.88 -17.06 -4.47
C GLY A 143 -10.03 -15.65 -5.04
N GLY A 144 -11.19 -15.03 -4.90
CA GLY A 144 -11.38 -13.61 -5.20
C GLY A 144 -11.50 -12.84 -3.90
N ARG A 145 -10.78 -11.72 -3.78
CA ARG A 145 -10.95 -10.53 -2.87
C ARG A 145 -11.77 -10.68 -1.56
N GLY A 146 -11.92 -11.87 -0.97
CA GLY A 146 -12.93 -12.14 0.06
C GLY A 146 -12.50 -12.91 1.31
N ASP A 147 -11.22 -13.30 1.44
CA ASP A 147 -10.75 -14.01 2.64
C ASP A 147 -10.09 -13.08 3.67
N SER A 148 -10.44 -11.80 3.68
CA SER A 148 -10.13 -10.97 4.83
C SER A 148 -10.98 -11.40 6.02
N VAL A 149 -10.41 -11.36 7.20
CA VAL A 149 -11.15 -11.60 8.47
C VAL A 149 -12.39 -10.72 8.53
N VAL A 150 -12.32 -9.51 7.96
CA VAL A 150 -13.46 -8.60 7.74
C VAL A 150 -14.57 -9.26 6.93
N GLY A 151 -14.25 -10.03 5.89
CA GLY A 151 -15.24 -10.73 5.09
C GLY A 151 -16.08 -11.72 5.88
N LYS A 152 -15.46 -12.49 6.77
CA LYS A 152 -16.16 -13.43 7.66
C LYS A 152 -16.98 -12.70 8.72
N MET A 153 -16.42 -11.67 9.35
CA MET A 153 -17.13 -10.86 10.34
C MET A 153 -18.36 -10.15 9.76
N ILE A 154 -18.27 -9.64 8.53
CA ILE A 154 -19.43 -9.09 7.82
C ILE A 154 -20.51 -10.16 7.60
N GLN A 155 -20.12 -11.38 7.26
CA GLN A 155 -21.06 -12.48 7.05
C GLN A 155 -21.74 -12.89 8.36
N ASP A 156 -20.99 -13.00 9.45
CA ASP A 156 -21.50 -13.35 10.77
C ASP A 156 -22.50 -12.28 11.29
N LEU A 157 -22.17 -10.99 11.11
CA LEU A 157 -23.05 -9.86 11.44
C LEU A 157 -24.31 -9.78 10.54
N THR A 158 -24.26 -10.40 9.35
CA THR A 158 -25.37 -10.37 8.41
C THR A 158 -26.33 -11.54 8.63
N GLN A 159 -25.84 -12.68 9.15
CA GLN A 159 -26.63 -13.90 9.42
C GLN A 159 -27.17 -13.96 10.85
N GLY A 160 -26.60 -13.20 11.78
CA GLY A 160 -27.15 -13.06 13.14
C GLY A 160 -28.26 -12.01 13.17
N GLU A 161 -29.37 -12.30 13.81
CA GLU A 161 -30.40 -11.33 14.21
C GLU A 161 -29.83 -10.41 15.32
N VAL A 162 -28.88 -9.56 14.97
CA VAL A 162 -28.46 -8.48 15.87
C VAL A 162 -29.40 -7.32 15.58
N GLU A 163 -30.42 -7.13 16.40
CA GLU A 163 -31.20 -5.91 16.46
C GLU A 163 -30.23 -4.76 16.82
N VAL A 164 -29.83 -4.01 15.81
CA VAL A 164 -29.14 -2.74 16.03
C VAL A 164 -30.20 -1.76 16.48
N ALA A 165 -30.29 -1.51 17.76
CA ALA A 165 -31.15 -0.48 18.31
C ALA A 165 -30.81 0.86 17.62
N ALA A 166 -31.86 1.49 17.05
CA ALA A 166 -31.73 2.84 16.53
C ALA A 166 -31.32 3.78 17.67
N PRO A 167 -30.48 4.77 17.46
CA PRO A 167 -30.08 5.70 18.49
C PRO A 167 -31.28 6.52 18.96
N ALA A 168 -31.86 6.14 20.10
CA ALA A 168 -32.79 6.99 20.82
C ALA A 168 -32.00 8.17 21.41
N ALA A 169 -32.52 9.36 21.19
CA ALA A 169 -31.95 10.60 21.71
C ALA A 169 -31.85 10.57 23.24
N ALA A 170 -30.75 11.13 23.71
CA ALA A 170 -30.41 11.49 25.10
C ALA A 170 -30.05 10.35 26.04
N LEU A 171 -28.76 10.37 26.44
CA LEU A 171 -28.39 10.50 27.87
C LEU A 171 -26.87 10.48 27.99
N GLU A 172 -26.30 11.49 28.62
CA GLU A 172 -24.96 11.50 29.17
C GLU A 172 -24.91 10.45 30.29
N GLU A 173 -24.35 9.29 29.99
CA GLU A 173 -23.85 8.37 31.02
C GLU A 173 -22.74 7.51 30.42
N THR A 174 -21.70 7.27 31.19
CA THR A 174 -20.57 6.39 30.94
C THR A 174 -20.99 5.11 30.22
N VAL A 175 -20.65 5.03 28.91
CA VAL A 175 -21.02 3.89 28.07
C VAL A 175 -20.22 2.67 28.53
N ALA A 176 -20.81 1.84 29.39
CA ALA A 176 -20.36 0.50 29.60
C ALA A 176 -20.47 -0.26 28.26
N GLU A 177 -19.35 -0.78 27.75
CA GLU A 177 -19.34 -1.62 26.55
C GLU A 177 -20.27 -2.81 26.77
N THR A 178 -21.39 -2.86 26.06
CA THR A 178 -22.30 -4.01 26.13
C THR A 178 -21.74 -5.15 25.27
N GLU A 179 -21.94 -6.40 25.68
CA GLU A 179 -21.53 -7.58 24.90
C GLU A 179 -22.09 -7.57 23.47
N ALA A 180 -23.22 -6.90 23.24
CA ALA A 180 -23.84 -6.71 21.93
C ALA A 180 -23.02 -5.86 20.95
N ASP A 181 -22.16 -4.95 21.43
CA ASP A 181 -21.33 -4.07 20.58
C ASP A 181 -19.99 -4.73 20.19
N ALA A 182 -19.60 -5.81 20.86
CA ALA A 182 -18.33 -6.49 20.64
C ALA A 182 -18.09 -6.92 19.16
N PRO A 183 -19.08 -7.43 18.40
CA PRO A 183 -18.89 -7.78 16.98
C PRO A 183 -18.62 -6.55 16.10
N LEU A 184 -19.30 -5.42 16.35
CA LEU A 184 -19.10 -4.17 15.60
C LEU A 184 -17.74 -3.57 15.88
N ILE A 185 -17.30 -3.56 17.13
CA ILE A 185 -15.99 -3.09 17.56
C ILE A 185 -14.89 -3.91 16.87
N ARG A 186 -15.03 -5.22 16.86
CA ARG A 186 -14.10 -6.13 16.17
C ARG A 186 -14.06 -5.85 14.67
N LEU A 187 -15.20 -5.62 14.03
CA LEU A 187 -15.26 -5.29 12.60
C LEU A 187 -14.52 -3.99 12.29
N VAL A 188 -14.76 -2.92 13.05
CA VAL A 188 -14.10 -1.63 12.87
C VAL A 188 -12.58 -1.75 13.05
N ASN A 189 -12.14 -2.38 14.13
CA ASN A 189 -10.73 -2.61 14.40
C ASN A 189 -10.08 -3.47 13.30
N GLN A 190 -10.79 -4.49 12.80
CA GLN A 190 -10.26 -5.36 11.74
C GLN A 190 -10.11 -4.62 10.41
N ILE A 191 -11.03 -3.70 10.06
CA ILE A 191 -10.89 -2.83 8.89
C ILE A 191 -9.57 -2.04 8.96
N ILE A 192 -9.22 -1.50 10.14
CA ILE A 192 -7.98 -0.76 10.34
C ILE A 192 -6.77 -1.69 10.27
N VAL A 193 -6.82 -2.84 10.94
CA VAL A 193 -5.74 -3.85 10.95
C VAL A 193 -5.46 -4.37 9.53
N ASP A 194 -6.49 -4.66 8.74
CA ASP A 194 -6.34 -5.14 7.37
C ASP A 194 -5.72 -4.06 6.48
N ALA A 195 -6.16 -2.80 6.62
CA ALA A 195 -5.59 -1.68 5.90
C ALA A 195 -4.08 -1.53 6.22
N PHE A 196 -3.71 -1.62 7.50
CA PHE A 196 -2.31 -1.55 7.94
C PHE A 196 -1.48 -2.73 7.37
N LYS A 197 -1.99 -3.96 7.44
CA LYS A 197 -1.34 -5.15 6.85
C LYS A 197 -1.15 -5.02 5.34
N MET A 198 -2.12 -4.41 4.65
CA MET A 198 -2.04 -4.11 3.22
C MET A 198 -1.17 -2.88 2.91
N ARG A 199 -0.60 -2.23 3.93
CA ARG A 199 0.24 -1.01 3.81
C ARG A 199 -0.51 0.16 3.18
N ALA A 200 -1.78 0.30 3.50
CA ALA A 200 -2.55 1.44 3.08
C ALA A 200 -2.07 2.72 3.80
N SER A 201 -2.04 3.83 3.10
CA SER A 201 -1.82 5.16 3.68
C SER A 201 -3.10 5.77 4.23
N ASP A 202 -4.24 5.49 3.59
CA ASP A 202 -5.53 6.04 3.97
C ASP A 202 -6.63 4.98 3.85
N ILE A 203 -7.61 5.06 4.75
CA ILE A 203 -8.85 4.28 4.74
C ILE A 203 -9.99 5.23 4.46
N HIS A 204 -10.78 4.95 3.44
CA HIS A 204 -11.94 5.74 3.06
C HIS A 204 -13.21 4.94 3.31
N LEU A 205 -14.12 5.49 4.13
CA LEU A 205 -15.47 4.97 4.36
C LEU A 205 -16.46 5.96 3.76
N GLU A 206 -17.11 5.56 2.68
CA GLU A 206 -17.88 6.45 1.82
C GLU A 206 -19.34 6.03 1.76
N PRO A 207 -20.26 6.83 2.30
CA PRO A 207 -21.69 6.62 2.17
C PRO A 207 -22.15 6.95 0.75
N LEU A 208 -22.77 5.98 0.08
CA LEU A 208 -23.37 6.16 -1.23
C LEU A 208 -24.88 5.86 -1.16
N ALA A 209 -25.65 6.24 -2.17
CA ALA A 209 -27.10 6.08 -2.18
C ALA A 209 -27.53 4.63 -1.86
N LYS A 210 -26.93 3.62 -2.49
CA LYS A 210 -27.32 2.21 -2.37
C LYS A 210 -26.36 1.34 -1.55
N ARG A 211 -25.16 1.81 -1.24
CA ARG A 211 -24.12 1.02 -0.56
C ARG A 211 -23.23 1.89 0.33
N PHE A 212 -22.59 1.28 1.29
CA PHE A 212 -21.51 1.85 2.09
C PHE A 212 -20.19 1.29 1.56
N ARG A 213 -19.34 2.13 0.97
CA ARG A 213 -18.13 1.72 0.26
C ARG A 213 -16.91 1.92 1.14
N VAL A 214 -16.04 0.89 1.20
CA VAL A 214 -14.73 0.97 1.86
C VAL A 214 -13.64 0.85 0.81
N ARG A 215 -12.68 1.78 0.84
CA ARG A 215 -11.50 1.76 -0.03
C ARG A 215 -10.23 2.00 0.77
N TYR A 216 -9.18 1.32 0.38
CA TYR A 216 -7.83 1.55 0.92
C TYR A 216 -6.98 2.24 -0.14
N ARG A 217 -6.21 3.25 0.27
CA ARG A 217 -5.21 3.86 -0.61
C ARG A 217 -3.89 3.13 -0.40
N ILE A 218 -3.47 2.34 -1.39
CA ILE A 218 -2.23 1.56 -1.37
C ILE A 218 -1.32 2.10 -2.47
N ASP A 219 -0.08 2.46 -2.12
CA ASP A 219 0.88 3.06 -3.05
C ASP A 219 0.29 4.22 -3.89
N GLY A 220 -0.57 5.05 -3.28
CA GLY A 220 -1.21 6.21 -3.90
C GLY A 220 -2.53 5.93 -4.64
N MET A 221 -2.86 4.65 -4.90
CA MET A 221 -4.07 4.25 -5.61
C MET A 221 -5.16 3.75 -4.67
N LEU A 222 -6.43 4.08 -4.97
CA LEU A 222 -7.58 3.60 -4.22
C LEU A 222 -8.03 2.23 -4.72
N HIS A 223 -8.11 1.28 -3.79
CA HIS A 223 -8.59 -0.08 -4.04
C HIS A 223 -9.84 -0.32 -3.21
N GLU A 224 -10.94 -0.71 -3.89
CA GLU A 224 -12.17 -1.08 -3.21
C GLU A 224 -11.98 -2.45 -2.54
N VAL A 225 -12.39 -2.56 -1.27
CA VAL A 225 -12.35 -3.79 -0.50
C VAL A 225 -13.77 -4.25 -0.15
N LYS A 226 -13.90 -5.44 0.45
CA LYS A 226 -15.21 -5.93 0.85
C LYS A 226 -15.83 -4.94 1.83
N SER A 227 -16.97 -4.39 1.45
CA SER A 227 -17.64 -3.32 2.17
C SER A 227 -18.76 -3.88 3.06
N PRO A 228 -18.97 -3.34 4.27
CA PRO A 228 -20.08 -3.71 5.13
C PRO A 228 -21.44 -3.38 4.49
N PRO A 229 -22.53 -4.10 4.86
CA PRO A 229 -23.88 -3.73 4.46
C PRO A 229 -24.24 -2.31 4.88
N LYS A 230 -25.02 -1.62 4.04
CA LYS A 230 -25.40 -0.21 4.30
C LYS A 230 -26.09 -0.01 5.65
N ARG A 231 -26.83 -1.00 6.15
CA ARG A 231 -27.50 -0.95 7.47
C ARG A 231 -26.52 -0.75 8.64
N LEU A 232 -25.27 -1.18 8.51
CA LEU A 232 -24.24 -1.01 9.55
C LEU A 232 -23.52 0.35 9.47
N GLN A 233 -23.76 1.17 8.43
CA GLN A 233 -23.12 2.46 8.23
C GLN A 233 -23.24 3.37 9.45
N PRO A 234 -24.44 3.64 10.04
CA PRO A 234 -24.55 4.56 11.18
C PRO A 234 -23.77 4.08 12.40
N ALA A 235 -23.82 2.77 12.70
CA ALA A 235 -23.13 2.20 13.84
C ALA A 235 -21.60 2.22 13.67
N ILE A 236 -21.08 1.93 12.48
CA ILE A 236 -19.65 2.00 12.18
C ILE A 236 -19.14 3.45 12.32
N ILE A 237 -19.88 4.42 11.78
CA ILE A 237 -19.53 5.85 11.86
C ILE A 237 -19.54 6.32 13.31
N ALA A 238 -20.59 6.02 14.08
CA ALA A 238 -20.70 6.38 15.49
C ALA A 238 -19.52 5.79 16.30
N ARG A 239 -19.18 4.51 16.06
CA ARG A 239 -18.04 3.88 16.75
C ARG A 239 -16.71 4.56 16.40
N LEU A 240 -16.46 4.90 15.14
CA LEU A 240 -15.24 5.60 14.72
C LEU A 240 -15.15 7.00 15.32
N LYS A 241 -16.28 7.74 15.37
CA LYS A 241 -16.35 9.05 16.03
C LYS A 241 -16.02 8.95 17.51
N LEU A 242 -16.59 7.96 18.21
CA LEU A 242 -16.28 7.68 19.61
C LEU A 242 -14.80 7.37 19.83
N GLN A 243 -14.23 6.45 19.03
CA GLN A 243 -12.81 6.08 19.14
C GLN A 243 -11.86 7.24 18.85
N SER A 244 -12.26 8.17 18.02
CA SER A 244 -11.46 9.34 17.63
C SER A 244 -11.68 10.59 18.48
N GLY A 245 -12.54 10.50 19.51
CA GLY A 245 -12.86 11.63 20.40
C GLY A 245 -13.77 12.70 19.78
N MET A 246 -14.51 12.34 18.73
CA MET A 246 -15.49 13.24 18.07
C MET A 246 -16.86 13.16 18.72
N SER A 247 -17.68 14.22 18.58
CA SER A 247 -19.06 14.23 19.02
C SER A 247 -19.93 13.30 18.16
N ILE A 248 -20.60 12.34 18.78
CA ILE A 248 -21.54 11.44 18.11
C ILE A 248 -22.82 12.16 17.74
N ALA A 249 -23.24 13.13 18.56
CA ALA A 249 -24.49 13.85 18.38
C ALA A 249 -24.46 14.90 17.26
N GLU A 250 -23.27 15.39 16.90
CA GLU A 250 -23.12 16.40 15.85
C GLU A 250 -22.86 15.75 14.49
N HIS A 251 -23.73 15.99 13.52
CA HIS A 251 -23.71 15.43 12.18
C HIS A 251 -23.66 16.46 11.06
N ARG A 252 -23.71 17.78 11.41
CA ARG A 252 -23.91 18.88 10.45
C ARG A 252 -22.62 19.58 10.05
N ILE A 253 -21.56 19.43 10.86
CA ILE A 253 -20.28 20.10 10.65
C ILE A 253 -19.15 19.07 10.51
N PRO A 254 -18.08 19.40 9.78
CA PRO A 254 -16.87 18.57 9.75
C PRO A 254 -16.27 18.43 11.15
N GLN A 255 -15.69 17.28 11.43
CA GLN A 255 -14.99 16.99 12.68
C GLN A 255 -13.68 16.26 12.38
N ASP A 256 -12.65 16.56 13.17
CA ASP A 256 -11.36 15.89 13.11
C ASP A 256 -11.02 15.25 14.45
N GLY A 257 -10.36 14.11 14.43
CA GLY A 257 -9.98 13.39 15.64
C GLY A 257 -8.78 12.48 15.41
N ARG A 258 -8.42 11.70 16.45
CA ARG A 258 -7.28 10.78 16.41
C ARG A 258 -7.63 9.45 17.04
N ILE A 259 -7.13 8.37 16.46
CA ILE A 259 -7.20 7.03 17.04
C ILE A 259 -5.77 6.54 17.22
N GLN A 260 -5.45 6.06 18.43
CA GLN A 260 -4.21 5.34 18.69
C GLN A 260 -4.54 3.89 18.97
N MET A 261 -3.88 2.97 18.30
CA MET A 261 -4.07 1.54 18.53
C MET A 261 -2.80 0.75 18.29
N THR A 262 -2.71 -0.41 18.92
CA THR A 262 -1.61 -1.35 18.72
C THR A 262 -2.02 -2.43 17.73
N VAL A 263 -1.22 -2.63 16.67
CA VAL A 263 -1.40 -3.69 15.70
C VAL A 263 -0.17 -4.61 15.74
N GLY A 264 -0.36 -5.81 16.30
CA GLY A 264 0.77 -6.68 16.63
C GLY A 264 1.65 -6.01 17.70
N ASN A 265 2.93 -5.78 17.39
CA ASN A 265 3.88 -5.10 18.30
C ASN A 265 4.09 -3.62 17.94
N LYS A 266 3.30 -3.06 17.00
CA LYS A 266 3.46 -1.69 16.52
C LYS A 266 2.32 -0.81 16.98
N MET A 267 2.65 0.36 17.53
CA MET A 267 1.69 1.41 17.79
C MET A 267 1.49 2.24 16.53
N ILE A 268 0.26 2.32 16.05
CA ILE A 268 -0.14 3.16 14.92
C ILE A 268 -0.99 4.33 15.41
N ASP A 269 -0.84 5.45 14.74
CA ASP A 269 -1.61 6.67 14.96
C ASP A 269 -2.45 6.94 13.70
N LEU A 270 -3.75 7.20 13.87
CA LEU A 270 -4.63 7.53 12.76
C LEU A 270 -5.19 8.93 12.95
N ARG A 271 -5.02 9.78 11.95
CA ARG A 271 -5.76 11.04 11.84
C ARG A 271 -7.07 10.76 11.15
N VAL A 272 -8.16 11.10 11.79
CA VAL A 272 -9.53 10.82 11.33
C VAL A 272 -10.22 12.12 10.99
N SER A 273 -10.75 12.23 9.79
CA SER A 273 -11.59 13.34 9.37
C SER A 273 -12.98 12.82 9.00
N CYS A 274 -14.00 13.44 9.55
CA CYS A 274 -15.40 13.14 9.35
C CYS A 274 -16.08 14.32 8.64
N LEU A 275 -16.70 14.05 7.49
CA LEU A 275 -17.34 15.08 6.66
C LEU A 275 -18.82 14.71 6.41
N PRO A 276 -19.79 15.58 6.72
CA PRO A 276 -21.18 15.40 6.35
C PRO A 276 -21.36 15.35 4.82
N THR A 277 -22.12 14.35 4.34
CA THR A 277 -22.47 14.22 2.93
C THR A 277 -23.96 13.90 2.75
N SER A 278 -24.46 13.95 1.52
CA SER A 278 -25.89 13.72 1.20
C SER A 278 -26.42 12.35 1.64
N HIS A 279 -25.56 11.36 1.83
CA HIS A 279 -25.96 9.98 2.17
C HIS A 279 -25.45 9.51 3.55
N GLY A 280 -25.02 10.46 4.39
CA GLY A 280 -24.44 10.25 5.70
C GLY A 280 -23.03 10.82 5.80
N GLU A 281 -22.36 10.60 6.93
CA GLU A 281 -21.01 11.12 7.16
C GLU A 281 -19.97 10.24 6.47
N SER A 282 -19.06 10.86 5.72
CA SER A 282 -17.88 10.21 5.13
C SER A 282 -16.71 10.30 6.10
N ILE A 283 -15.98 9.21 6.30
CA ILE A 283 -14.79 9.19 7.16
C ILE A 283 -13.57 8.81 6.32
N VAL A 284 -12.52 9.59 6.52
CA VAL A 284 -11.18 9.27 6.01
C VAL A 284 -10.23 9.16 7.19
N MET A 285 -9.51 8.04 7.25
CA MET A 285 -8.48 7.82 8.28
C MET A 285 -7.12 7.70 7.61
N ARG A 286 -6.19 8.60 7.93
CA ARG A 286 -4.80 8.52 7.50
C ARG A 286 -3.99 7.74 8.51
N ILE A 287 -3.32 6.69 8.06
CA ILE A 287 -2.46 5.84 8.89
C ILE A 287 -1.07 6.47 8.95
N LEU A 288 -0.61 6.78 10.16
CA LEU A 288 0.73 7.30 10.42
C LEU A 288 1.56 6.16 11.05
N ASP A 289 2.45 5.58 10.26
CA ASP A 289 3.42 4.58 10.74
C ASP A 289 4.68 5.32 11.22
N LYS A 290 4.84 5.45 12.53
CA LYS A 290 5.96 6.18 13.16
C LYS A 290 7.32 5.51 12.94
N GLU A 291 7.36 4.21 12.66
CA GLU A 291 8.61 3.45 12.48
C GLU A 291 9.03 3.33 11.01
N GLY A 292 8.09 3.39 10.07
CA GLY A 292 8.32 3.12 8.64
C GLY A 292 9.05 4.22 7.87
N LEU A 293 9.37 5.35 8.50
CA LEU A 293 9.77 6.58 7.80
C LEU A 293 11.24 7.00 8.01
N ARG A 294 12.09 6.14 8.58
CA ARG A 294 13.54 6.38 8.65
C ARG A 294 14.22 6.03 7.32
N LEU A 295 13.76 6.62 6.21
CA LEU A 295 14.37 6.41 4.91
C LEU A 295 15.67 7.25 4.82
N GLY A 296 16.76 6.59 4.51
CA GLY A 296 17.99 7.27 4.09
C GLY A 296 17.84 7.88 2.69
N LEU A 297 18.68 8.83 2.31
CA LEU A 297 18.64 9.46 0.98
C LEU A 297 18.68 8.44 -0.16
N GLY A 298 19.48 7.37 -0.03
CA GLY A 298 19.59 6.31 -1.03
C GLY A 298 18.29 5.52 -1.26
N GLU A 299 17.37 5.52 -0.29
CA GLU A 299 16.09 4.78 -0.39
C GLU A 299 14.99 5.59 -1.11
N LEU A 300 15.16 6.92 -1.24
CA LEU A 300 14.22 7.80 -1.93
C LEU A 300 14.09 7.49 -3.42
N GLY A 301 15.11 6.84 -4.00
CA GLY A 301 15.12 6.43 -5.40
C GLY A 301 15.98 7.30 -6.30
N PHE A 302 16.90 8.09 -5.76
CA PHE A 302 17.93 8.77 -6.55
C PHE A 302 18.83 7.76 -7.27
N PHE A 303 19.27 8.12 -8.47
CA PHE A 303 20.49 7.53 -9.02
C PHE A 303 21.71 8.19 -8.39
N THR A 304 22.86 7.52 -8.45
CA THR A 304 24.09 7.95 -7.75
C THR A 304 24.53 9.36 -8.11
N ASP A 305 24.41 9.74 -9.38
CA ASP A 305 24.78 11.07 -9.89
C ASP A 305 23.86 12.17 -9.32
N ASP A 306 22.56 11.94 -9.31
CA ASP A 306 21.57 12.86 -8.76
C ASP A 306 21.68 12.95 -7.23
N GLN A 307 21.91 11.80 -6.57
CA GLN A 307 22.15 11.76 -5.12
C GLN A 307 23.36 12.58 -4.71
N GLN A 308 24.50 12.41 -5.38
CA GLN A 308 25.73 13.20 -5.11
C GLN A 308 25.52 14.69 -5.32
N THR A 309 24.75 15.06 -6.34
CA THR A 309 24.40 16.47 -6.59
C THR A 309 23.54 17.03 -5.47
N PHE A 310 22.55 16.26 -5.03
CA PHE A 310 21.65 16.66 -3.95
C PHE A 310 22.38 16.70 -2.59
N GLU A 311 23.25 15.74 -2.30
CA GLU A 311 24.08 15.71 -1.09
C GLU A 311 25.00 16.93 -0.99
N ARG A 312 25.57 17.39 -2.11
CA ARG A 312 26.36 18.64 -2.15
C ARG A 312 25.52 19.85 -1.79
N LEU A 313 24.27 19.93 -2.27
CA LEU A 313 23.36 21.04 -1.97
C LEU A 313 22.97 21.07 -0.48
N ILE A 314 22.64 19.94 0.12
CA ILE A 314 22.23 19.86 1.55
C ILE A 314 23.42 20.01 2.51
N ALA A 315 24.65 19.90 2.03
CA ALA A 315 25.87 20.12 2.82
C ALA A 315 26.34 21.58 2.84
N LEU A 316 25.69 22.47 2.08
CA LEU A 316 26.03 23.90 2.05
C LEU A 316 25.88 24.53 3.43
N PRO A 317 26.70 25.54 3.77
CA PRO A 317 26.62 26.21 5.06
C PRO A 317 25.41 27.13 5.19
N ASP A 318 24.92 27.67 4.11
CA ASP A 318 23.83 28.65 4.04
C ASP A 318 23.04 28.55 2.73
N GLY A 319 21.95 29.29 2.69
CA GLY A 319 21.11 29.41 1.52
C GLY A 319 19.77 28.69 1.69
N ILE A 320 18.91 28.79 0.69
CA ILE A 320 17.61 28.14 0.68
C ILE A 320 17.55 27.01 -0.36
N LEU A 321 17.07 25.88 0.07
CA LEU A 321 16.78 24.70 -0.73
C LEU A 321 15.27 24.44 -0.71
N LEU A 322 14.66 24.38 -1.89
CA LEU A 322 13.21 24.19 -2.00
C LEU A 322 12.89 22.86 -2.69
N VAL A 323 11.98 22.11 -2.08
CA VAL A 323 11.41 20.91 -2.68
C VAL A 323 9.98 21.22 -3.13
N THR A 324 9.68 20.99 -4.40
CA THR A 324 8.38 21.31 -4.97
C THR A 324 7.66 20.09 -5.54
N GLY A 325 6.36 20.22 -5.69
CA GLY A 325 5.50 19.17 -6.22
C GLY A 325 4.10 19.20 -5.61
N PRO A 326 3.14 18.44 -6.16
CA PRO A 326 1.78 18.37 -5.62
C PRO A 326 1.76 17.68 -4.25
N THR A 327 0.58 17.72 -3.63
CA THR A 327 0.31 16.95 -2.41
C THR A 327 0.52 15.45 -2.68
N GLY A 328 1.20 14.77 -1.76
CA GLY A 328 1.50 13.34 -1.89
C GLY A 328 2.69 13.01 -2.80
N SER A 329 3.47 13.99 -3.27
CA SER A 329 4.71 13.75 -4.06
C SER A 329 5.90 13.30 -3.21
N GLY A 330 5.78 13.25 -1.88
CA GLY A 330 6.83 12.79 -0.96
C GLY A 330 7.78 13.88 -0.46
N LYS A 331 7.42 15.17 -0.60
CA LYS A 331 8.25 16.31 -0.17
C LYS A 331 8.70 16.21 1.29
N THR A 332 7.76 16.00 2.20
CA THR A 332 8.05 15.86 3.64
C THR A 332 9.00 14.71 3.92
N THR A 333 8.80 13.55 3.29
CA THR A 333 9.69 12.39 3.43
C THR A 333 11.12 12.74 2.99
N THR A 334 11.26 13.43 1.86
CA THR A 334 12.57 13.88 1.36
C THR A 334 13.22 14.88 2.30
N LEU A 335 12.48 15.90 2.77
CA LEU A 335 13.02 16.86 3.73
C LEU A 335 13.45 16.20 5.04
N TYR A 336 12.66 15.26 5.56
CA TYR A 336 13.01 14.52 6.77
C TYR A 336 14.25 13.64 6.56
N SER A 337 14.39 13.03 5.38
CA SER A 337 15.62 12.29 5.02
C SER A 337 16.84 13.21 4.93
N CYS A 338 16.67 14.45 4.41
CA CYS A 338 17.72 15.46 4.43
C CYS A 338 18.11 15.84 5.87
N LEU A 339 17.12 16.14 6.71
CA LEU A 339 17.35 16.49 8.11
C LEU A 339 18.06 15.37 8.86
N HIS A 340 17.64 14.12 8.65
CA HIS A 340 18.30 12.96 9.24
C HIS A 340 19.76 12.82 8.78
N PHE A 341 20.04 13.05 7.50
CA PHE A 341 21.39 12.97 6.92
C PHE A 341 22.34 14.00 7.51
N ILE A 342 21.86 15.24 7.76
CA ILE A 342 22.67 16.34 8.28
C ILE A 342 22.60 16.48 9.80
N ASN A 343 21.78 15.68 10.49
CA ASN A 343 21.60 15.73 11.94
C ASN A 343 22.86 15.19 12.63
N ARG A 344 23.63 16.11 13.22
CA ARG A 344 24.86 15.83 13.94
C ARG A 344 24.85 16.58 15.29
N PRO A 345 25.60 16.12 16.30
CA PRO A 345 25.63 16.77 17.61
C PRO A 345 26.11 18.23 17.59
N ASP A 346 26.87 18.62 16.58
CA ASP A 346 27.42 19.98 16.39
C ASP A 346 26.46 20.91 15.63
N ARG A 347 25.27 20.43 15.21
CA ARG A 347 24.30 21.21 14.43
C ARG A 347 22.96 21.30 15.14
N LYS A 348 22.49 22.50 15.36
CA LYS A 348 21.14 22.75 15.89
C LYS A 348 20.16 22.87 14.73
N ILE A 349 19.20 21.94 14.68
CA ILE A 349 18.16 21.87 13.66
C ILE A 349 16.81 22.19 14.31
N ILE A 350 16.07 23.14 13.74
CA ILE A 350 14.73 23.49 14.21
C ILE A 350 13.78 23.47 13.02
N THR A 351 12.61 22.89 13.19
CA THR A 351 11.55 22.88 12.18
C THR A 351 10.32 23.63 12.64
N VAL A 352 9.51 24.11 11.68
CA VAL A 352 8.15 24.59 11.90
C VAL A 352 7.24 23.96 10.86
N GLU A 353 6.17 23.28 11.31
CA GLU A 353 5.38 22.36 10.50
C GLU A 353 3.88 22.48 10.81
N ASP A 354 3.04 22.14 9.82
CA ASP A 354 1.57 22.14 9.94
C ASP A 354 0.97 20.90 9.26
N PRO A 355 0.79 19.82 10.04
CA PRO A 355 1.35 19.56 11.37
C PRO A 355 2.70 18.82 11.31
N VAL A 356 3.33 18.56 12.46
CA VAL A 356 4.45 17.60 12.57
C VAL A 356 3.95 16.20 12.23
N GLU A 357 4.57 15.56 11.22
CA GLU A 357 4.12 14.23 10.76
C GLU A 357 4.57 13.12 11.71
N TYR A 358 5.85 13.16 12.14
CA TYR A 358 6.41 12.27 13.17
C TYR A 358 7.62 12.90 13.83
N ILE A 359 7.94 12.45 15.03
CA ILE A 359 9.04 12.99 15.83
C ILE A 359 10.38 12.52 15.28
N LEU A 360 11.27 13.46 15.04
CA LEU A 360 12.66 13.24 14.66
C LEU A 360 13.55 13.40 15.91
N GLU A 361 14.32 12.38 16.22
CA GLU A 361 15.25 12.42 17.34
C GLU A 361 16.36 13.44 17.08
N GLY A 362 16.69 14.25 18.09
CA GLY A 362 17.75 15.28 18.01
C GLY A 362 17.34 16.55 17.25
N ILE A 363 16.07 16.72 16.86
CA ILE A 363 15.55 17.88 16.14
C ILE A 363 14.43 18.54 16.94
N ASN A 364 14.47 19.85 17.06
CA ASN A 364 13.41 20.63 17.71
C ASN A 364 12.31 20.94 16.69
N GLN A 365 11.15 20.28 16.81
CA GLN A 365 10.04 20.43 15.90
C GLN A 365 8.93 21.29 16.53
N VAL A 366 8.58 22.38 15.88
CA VAL A 366 7.51 23.30 16.29
C VAL A 366 6.28 23.02 15.43
N GLN A 367 5.17 22.71 16.07
CA GLN A 367 3.89 22.58 15.36
C GLN A 367 3.13 23.90 15.37
N VAL A 368 2.68 24.33 14.19
CA VAL A 368 1.78 25.49 14.04
C VAL A 368 0.50 25.27 14.86
N ASN A 369 0.04 26.34 15.51
CA ASN A 369 -1.22 26.36 16.25
C ASN A 369 -1.85 27.75 16.09
N GLU A 370 -2.68 27.91 15.07
CA GLU A 370 -3.33 29.17 14.75
C GLU A 370 -4.25 29.66 15.87
N ALA A 371 -4.85 28.75 16.64
CA ALA A 371 -5.76 29.11 17.74
C ALA A 371 -5.09 29.95 18.83
N VAL A 372 -3.76 29.82 19.00
CA VAL A 372 -2.97 30.60 19.95
C VAL A 372 -2.03 31.60 19.26
N GLY A 373 -2.19 31.84 17.94
CA GLY A 373 -1.39 32.76 17.16
C GLY A 373 0.02 32.26 16.83
N LEU A 374 0.32 30.97 17.02
CA LEU A 374 1.59 30.36 16.62
C LEU A 374 1.54 29.97 15.13
N THR A 375 1.75 30.95 14.27
CA THR A 375 1.82 30.80 12.82
C THR A 375 3.23 30.46 12.35
N PHE A 376 3.41 30.11 11.06
CA PHE A 376 4.74 29.93 10.46
C PHE A 376 5.64 31.15 10.66
N ALA A 377 5.14 32.35 10.38
CA ALA A 377 5.91 33.59 10.51
C ALA A 377 6.29 33.89 11.97
N THR A 378 5.35 33.72 12.92
CA THR A 378 5.61 33.97 14.35
C THR A 378 6.62 32.99 14.91
N ALA A 379 6.48 31.70 14.58
CA ALA A 379 7.43 30.66 14.98
C ALA A 379 8.83 30.94 14.41
N LEU A 380 8.93 31.27 13.12
CA LEU A 380 10.19 31.48 12.41
C LEU A 380 10.97 32.67 13.00
N ARG A 381 10.30 33.79 13.32
CA ARG A 381 10.94 34.92 14.05
C ARG A 381 11.54 34.51 15.40
N SER A 382 10.87 33.59 16.09
CA SER A 382 11.35 33.08 17.38
C SER A 382 12.48 32.06 17.21
N ILE A 383 12.43 31.23 16.18
CA ILE A 383 13.46 30.27 15.80
C ILE A 383 14.80 30.97 15.55
N LEU A 384 14.83 32.10 14.87
CA LEU A 384 16.03 32.88 14.59
C LEU A 384 16.75 33.37 15.86
N ARG A 385 16.06 33.49 16.99
CA ARG A 385 16.67 33.81 18.30
C ARG A 385 17.15 32.61 19.09
N GLN A 386 17.01 31.41 18.52
CA GLN A 386 17.43 30.14 19.12
C GLN A 386 18.79 29.64 18.60
N ALA A 387 19.53 30.46 17.84
CA ALA A 387 20.81 30.15 17.22
C ALA A 387 20.80 28.80 16.44
N PRO A 388 19.87 28.57 15.51
CA PRO A 388 19.85 27.35 14.70
C PRO A 388 20.96 27.39 13.66
N ASN A 389 21.48 26.22 13.25
CA ASN A 389 22.32 26.09 12.04
C ASN A 389 21.43 25.80 10.82
N VAL A 390 20.36 25.02 11.04
CA VAL A 390 19.47 24.57 10.00
C VAL A 390 18.03 24.84 10.40
N ILE A 391 17.26 25.38 9.48
CA ILE A 391 15.83 25.65 9.66
C ILE A 391 15.04 24.90 8.59
N MET A 392 13.99 24.18 8.96
CA MET A 392 13.05 23.61 8.01
C MET A 392 11.67 24.23 8.23
N ILE A 393 11.08 24.72 7.15
CA ILE A 393 9.74 25.29 7.12
C ILE A 393 8.88 24.35 6.29
N GLY A 394 7.81 23.82 6.86
CA GLY A 394 6.94 22.86 6.21
C GLY A 394 6.55 23.30 4.80
N GLU A 395 6.10 24.54 4.67
CA GLU A 395 5.81 25.15 3.38
C GLU A 395 5.83 26.68 3.45
N ILE A 396 6.06 27.32 2.30
CA ILE A 396 5.94 28.78 2.11
C ILE A 396 4.68 29.06 1.30
N ARG A 397 3.68 29.74 1.95
CA ARG A 397 2.42 30.10 1.31
C ARG A 397 2.26 31.60 1.06
N ASP A 398 2.95 32.43 1.85
CA ASP A 398 2.77 33.87 1.92
C ASP A 398 4.10 34.63 1.88
N LEU A 399 4.02 35.93 1.59
CA LEU A 399 5.18 36.83 1.47
C LEU A 399 5.93 36.99 2.79
N GLU A 400 5.22 36.99 3.93
CA GLU A 400 5.82 37.20 5.24
C GLU A 400 6.75 36.06 5.59
N THR A 401 6.25 34.81 5.50
CA THR A 401 7.05 33.60 5.71
C THR A 401 8.21 33.51 4.74
N ALA A 402 7.96 33.79 3.44
CA ALA A 402 9.01 33.79 2.41
C ALA A 402 10.14 34.78 2.73
N THR A 403 9.77 36.00 3.13
CA THR A 403 10.74 37.07 3.44
C THR A 403 11.61 36.68 4.63
N ILE A 404 11.03 36.14 5.71
CA ILE A 404 11.78 35.74 6.90
C ILE A 404 12.72 34.56 6.56
N ALA A 405 12.25 33.58 5.79
CA ALA A 405 13.03 32.42 5.35
C ALA A 405 14.25 32.83 4.52
N ILE A 406 14.04 33.74 3.57
CA ILE A 406 15.11 34.25 2.70
C ILE A 406 16.11 35.06 3.50
N ASN A 407 15.68 35.96 4.39
CA ASN A 407 16.58 36.73 5.24
C ASN A 407 17.39 35.80 6.17
N ALA A 408 16.79 34.75 6.71
CA ALA A 408 17.48 33.73 7.47
C ALA A 408 18.62 33.11 6.63
N SER A 409 18.34 32.71 5.41
CA SER A 409 19.33 32.11 4.51
C SER A 409 20.48 33.05 4.16
N LEU A 410 20.20 34.34 4.03
CA LEU A 410 21.22 35.37 3.75
C LEU A 410 22.07 35.72 4.99
N THR A 411 21.58 35.39 6.19
CA THR A 411 22.31 35.62 7.44
C THR A 411 23.07 34.39 7.95
N GLY A 412 23.30 33.41 7.09
CA GLY A 412 24.16 32.25 7.38
C GLY A 412 23.44 30.98 7.86
N HIS A 413 22.14 30.88 7.66
CA HIS A 413 21.38 29.68 7.97
C HIS A 413 21.11 28.85 6.71
N LEU A 414 21.18 27.53 6.83
CA LEU A 414 20.67 26.63 5.80
C LEU A 414 19.17 26.44 6.00
N VAL A 415 18.38 26.80 5.00
CA VAL A 415 16.93 26.78 5.07
C VAL A 415 16.35 25.77 4.09
N PHE A 416 15.51 24.86 4.58
CA PHE A 416 14.72 23.94 3.77
C PHE A 416 13.26 24.34 3.79
N SER A 417 12.59 24.28 2.64
CA SER A 417 11.13 24.45 2.61
C SER A 417 10.49 23.76 1.40
N THR A 418 9.16 23.83 1.34
CA THR A 418 8.41 23.33 0.19
C THR A 418 7.57 24.42 -0.48
N LEU A 419 7.33 24.18 -1.77
CA LEU A 419 6.40 24.93 -2.60
C LEU A 419 5.47 23.96 -3.36
N HIS A 420 4.44 24.53 -3.99
CA HIS A 420 3.53 23.80 -4.85
C HIS A 420 3.67 24.29 -6.29
N THR A 421 4.69 23.81 -7.01
CA THR A 421 4.87 24.04 -8.45
C THR A 421 5.09 22.69 -9.14
N ASN A 422 4.93 22.65 -10.45
CA ASN A 422 5.03 21.41 -11.22
C ASN A 422 6.45 21.02 -11.55
N ASP A 423 7.35 21.98 -11.71
CA ASP A 423 8.76 21.81 -12.05
C ASP A 423 9.65 22.69 -11.16
N ALA A 424 10.95 22.45 -11.19
CA ALA A 424 11.90 23.15 -10.33
C ALA A 424 12.10 24.63 -10.72
N PRO A 425 12.29 25.00 -12.00
CA PRO A 425 12.43 26.40 -12.40
C PRO A 425 11.20 27.26 -12.07
N SER A 426 9.99 26.73 -12.16
CA SER A 426 8.76 27.46 -11.83
C SER A 426 8.66 27.84 -10.34
N ALA A 427 9.43 27.20 -9.47
CA ALA A 427 9.49 27.58 -8.06
C ALA A 427 10.08 28.99 -7.85
N VAL A 428 11.00 29.40 -8.72
CA VAL A 428 11.54 30.77 -8.75
C VAL A 428 10.43 31.78 -9.06
N THR A 429 9.70 31.54 -10.15
CA THR A 429 8.57 32.38 -10.55
C THR A 429 7.54 32.46 -9.43
N ARG A 430 7.22 31.34 -8.78
CA ARG A 430 6.27 31.29 -7.67
C ARG A 430 6.67 32.17 -6.48
N LEU A 431 7.96 32.19 -6.12
CA LEU A 431 8.45 33.11 -5.07
C LEU A 431 8.28 34.57 -5.46
N ILE A 432 8.57 34.91 -6.72
CA ILE A 432 8.40 36.27 -7.24
C ILE A 432 6.92 36.66 -7.27
N ASP A 433 6.01 35.74 -7.66
CA ASP A 433 4.56 35.94 -7.70
C ASP A 433 3.97 36.14 -6.30
N ILE A 434 4.51 35.50 -5.27
CA ILE A 434 4.15 35.74 -3.86
C ILE A 434 4.54 37.16 -3.44
N GLY A 435 5.42 37.85 -4.18
CA GLY A 435 5.86 39.22 -3.93
C GLY A 435 7.30 39.37 -3.46
N VAL A 436 8.07 38.26 -3.43
CA VAL A 436 9.49 38.33 -3.07
C VAL A 436 10.27 39.07 -4.15
N LYS A 437 11.14 39.98 -3.75
CA LYS A 437 11.98 40.74 -4.69
C LYS A 437 12.98 39.80 -5.39
N PRO A 438 13.12 39.87 -6.72
CA PRO A 438 13.98 38.96 -7.50
C PRO A 438 15.43 38.87 -7.03
N PHE A 439 16.01 39.98 -6.62
CA PHE A 439 17.40 40.00 -6.14
C PHE A 439 17.56 39.18 -4.84
N LEU A 440 16.54 39.11 -4.00
CA LEU A 440 16.55 38.29 -2.80
C LEU A 440 16.45 36.80 -3.15
N VAL A 441 15.59 36.44 -4.11
CA VAL A 441 15.46 35.07 -4.61
C VAL A 441 16.79 34.63 -5.24
N ALA A 442 17.39 35.47 -6.10
CA ALA A 442 18.65 35.18 -6.76
C ALA A 442 19.80 34.96 -5.78
N SER A 443 19.90 35.77 -4.73
CA SER A 443 21.01 35.71 -3.77
C SER A 443 20.86 34.55 -2.76
N SER A 444 19.63 34.18 -2.39
CA SER A 444 19.37 33.21 -1.35
C SER A 444 19.26 31.76 -1.86
N THR A 445 18.74 31.57 -3.08
CA THR A 445 18.44 30.22 -3.60
C THR A 445 19.72 29.51 -4.05
N ARG A 446 19.93 28.29 -3.54
CA ARG A 446 21.05 27.41 -3.89
C ARG A 446 20.61 26.27 -4.81
N GLY A 447 19.42 25.73 -4.58
CA GLY A 447 18.89 24.65 -5.36
C GLY A 447 17.38 24.50 -5.22
N LEU A 448 16.79 23.94 -6.25
CA LEU A 448 15.36 23.69 -6.38
C LEU A 448 15.19 22.25 -6.85
N MET A 449 14.28 21.52 -6.25
CA MET A 449 14.04 20.14 -6.65
C MET A 449 12.53 19.91 -6.82
N ALA A 450 12.11 19.56 -8.02
CA ALA A 450 10.77 19.04 -8.23
C ALA A 450 10.75 17.52 -8.05
N GLN A 451 9.65 17.02 -7.51
CA GLN A 451 9.50 15.61 -7.15
C GLN A 451 8.10 15.08 -7.46
N ARG A 452 8.06 13.86 -7.98
CA ARG A 452 6.85 13.02 -8.10
C ARG A 452 7.15 11.62 -7.58
N LEU A 453 6.12 10.85 -7.29
CA LEU A 453 6.24 9.44 -6.91
C LEU A 453 5.68 8.54 -8.01
N VAL A 454 6.44 7.51 -8.35
CA VAL A 454 6.03 6.40 -9.21
C VAL A 454 6.05 5.10 -8.41
N ARG A 455 5.18 4.15 -8.75
CA ARG A 455 5.15 2.84 -8.09
C ARG A 455 6.31 1.98 -8.59
N ARG A 456 6.93 1.24 -7.69
CA ARG A 456 8.00 0.28 -8.02
C ARG A 456 7.40 -1.03 -8.49
N VAL A 457 7.96 -1.62 -9.54
CA VAL A 457 7.61 -2.99 -9.97
C VAL A 457 7.89 -3.97 -8.82
N CYS A 458 6.96 -4.86 -8.55
CA CYS A 458 7.10 -5.85 -7.49
C CYS A 458 8.18 -6.86 -7.84
N LYS A 459 9.26 -6.90 -7.06
CA LYS A 459 10.41 -7.78 -7.30
C LYS A 459 10.05 -9.28 -7.32
N LYS A 460 9.00 -9.69 -6.57
CA LYS A 460 8.60 -11.11 -6.48
C LYS A 460 7.82 -11.62 -7.70
N CYS A 461 7.16 -10.73 -8.44
CA CYS A 461 6.37 -11.12 -9.60
C CYS A 461 6.72 -10.33 -10.87
N ALA A 462 7.86 -9.64 -10.87
CA ALA A 462 8.39 -8.97 -12.03
C ALA A 462 8.68 -9.97 -13.16
N GLN A 463 8.27 -9.62 -14.37
CA GLN A 463 8.55 -10.38 -15.58
C GLN A 463 8.98 -9.43 -16.69
N PRO A 464 9.88 -9.85 -17.59
CA PRO A 464 10.17 -9.09 -18.79
C PRO A 464 8.90 -8.83 -19.60
N TYR A 465 8.78 -7.62 -20.11
CA TYR A 465 7.68 -7.25 -20.96
C TYR A 465 8.16 -6.33 -22.09
N THR A 466 7.49 -6.34 -23.23
CA THR A 466 7.82 -5.49 -24.37
C THR A 466 6.87 -4.30 -24.38
N PRO A 467 7.36 -3.06 -24.20
CA PRO A 467 6.52 -1.85 -24.29
C PRO A 467 5.94 -1.69 -25.68
N THR A 468 4.76 -1.13 -25.75
CA THR A 468 4.12 -0.78 -27.02
C THR A 468 4.83 0.40 -27.70
N ALA A 469 4.73 0.50 -29.01
CA ALA A 469 5.28 1.65 -29.76
C ALA A 469 4.68 2.99 -29.30
N ALA A 470 3.46 3.00 -28.78
CA ALA A 470 2.81 4.18 -28.23
C ALA A 470 3.46 4.60 -26.90
N GLU A 471 3.76 3.65 -26.00
CA GLU A 471 4.45 3.93 -24.72
C GLU A 471 5.88 4.46 -24.96
N LEU A 472 6.62 3.87 -25.90
CA LEU A 472 7.97 4.32 -26.23
C LEU A 472 7.96 5.75 -26.79
N ARG A 473 7.03 6.05 -27.70
CA ARG A 473 6.86 7.41 -28.27
C ARG A 473 6.45 8.42 -27.22
N ALA A 474 5.51 8.07 -26.32
CA ALA A 474 5.04 8.97 -25.27
C ALA A 474 6.16 9.37 -24.29
N LEU A 475 7.18 8.53 -24.14
CA LEU A 475 8.34 8.79 -23.30
C LEU A 475 9.58 9.26 -24.07
N ASN A 476 9.48 9.44 -25.40
CA ASN A 476 10.61 9.77 -26.29
C ASN A 476 11.80 8.80 -26.14
N ILE A 477 11.53 7.50 -25.93
CA ILE A 477 12.57 6.47 -25.82
C ILE A 477 12.99 6.06 -27.23
N ASP A 478 14.30 6.22 -27.52
CA ASP A 478 14.90 5.79 -28.77
C ASP A 478 14.81 4.24 -28.91
N PRO A 479 14.45 3.69 -30.08
CA PRO A 479 14.47 2.26 -30.33
C PRO A 479 15.80 1.57 -29.98
N ALA A 480 16.93 2.23 -30.18
CA ALA A 480 18.25 1.71 -29.84
C ALA A 480 18.42 1.57 -28.31
N GLN A 481 17.95 2.56 -27.54
CA GLN A 481 17.92 2.50 -26.06
C GLN A 481 16.96 1.41 -25.58
N ALA A 482 15.81 1.26 -26.23
CA ALA A 482 14.81 0.25 -25.89
C ALA A 482 15.34 -1.19 -26.06
N GLN A 483 16.20 -1.44 -27.06
CA GLN A 483 16.81 -2.76 -27.28
C GLN A 483 17.80 -3.17 -26.18
N GLN A 484 18.45 -2.22 -25.53
CA GLN A 484 19.43 -2.44 -24.47
C GLN A 484 18.81 -2.43 -23.07
N ALA A 485 17.55 -2.06 -22.95
CA ALA A 485 16.86 -1.87 -21.69
C ALA A 485 16.21 -3.16 -21.17
N THR A 486 16.06 -3.25 -19.86
CA THR A 486 15.32 -4.33 -19.20
C THR A 486 13.96 -3.80 -18.74
N PHE A 487 12.93 -3.92 -19.58
CA PHE A 487 11.58 -3.55 -19.18
C PHE A 487 10.95 -4.67 -18.35
N LEU A 488 10.44 -4.29 -17.18
CA LEU A 488 9.79 -5.22 -16.25
C LEU A 488 8.35 -4.77 -15.94
N LYS A 489 7.45 -5.74 -15.82
CA LYS A 489 6.08 -5.54 -15.36
C LYS A 489 5.69 -6.62 -14.36
N GLY A 490 5.03 -6.26 -13.27
CA GLY A 490 4.55 -7.23 -12.29
C GLY A 490 3.27 -7.90 -12.76
N ARG A 491 3.24 -9.24 -12.75
CA ARG A 491 2.03 -10.03 -13.06
C ARG A 491 0.96 -10.00 -11.97
N GLY A 492 1.33 -9.56 -10.76
CA GLY A 492 0.51 -9.68 -9.55
C GLY A 492 0.87 -10.90 -8.72
N CYS A 493 0.95 -10.75 -7.40
CA CYS A 493 1.15 -11.82 -6.42
C CYS A 493 0.60 -11.38 -5.05
N ALA A 494 0.57 -12.30 -4.08
CA ALA A 494 0.10 -12.00 -2.73
C ALA A 494 0.91 -10.88 -2.05
N ASP A 495 2.22 -10.77 -2.32
CA ASP A 495 3.09 -9.75 -1.73
C ASP A 495 2.78 -8.32 -2.20
N CYS A 496 2.27 -8.16 -3.41
CA CYS A 496 1.83 -6.87 -3.96
C CYS A 496 0.30 -6.71 -4.01
N ASN A 497 -0.45 -7.54 -3.32
CA ASN A 497 -1.92 -7.55 -3.34
C ASN A 497 -2.47 -7.60 -4.78
N ASN A 498 -1.85 -8.40 -5.65
CA ASN A 498 -2.16 -8.58 -7.07
C ASN A 498 -2.09 -7.31 -7.94
N THR A 499 -1.47 -6.23 -7.45
CA THR A 499 -1.34 -4.97 -8.20
C THR A 499 -0.18 -4.99 -9.21
N GLY A 500 0.79 -5.89 -9.06
CA GLY A 500 2.04 -5.88 -9.82
C GLY A 500 3.07 -4.87 -9.31
N TYR A 501 2.72 -4.01 -8.34
CA TYR A 501 3.59 -2.97 -7.79
C TYR A 501 3.74 -3.10 -6.28
N ARG A 502 4.90 -2.71 -5.75
CA ARG A 502 5.16 -2.70 -4.32
C ARG A 502 6.05 -1.54 -3.91
N GLY A 503 5.46 -0.61 -3.16
CA GLY A 503 6.11 0.60 -2.72
C GLY A 503 6.26 1.64 -3.84
N ARG A 504 6.83 2.78 -3.49
CA ARG A 504 7.00 3.93 -4.37
C ARG A 504 8.45 4.36 -4.38
N MET A 505 8.86 5.13 -5.38
CA MET A 505 10.13 5.83 -5.47
C MET A 505 9.91 7.22 -6.04
N GLY A 506 10.79 8.15 -5.73
CA GLY A 506 10.80 9.48 -6.33
C GLY A 506 11.28 9.44 -7.79
N ILE A 507 10.78 10.37 -8.59
CA ILE A 507 11.43 10.90 -9.78
C ILE A 507 11.73 12.36 -9.51
N PHE A 508 12.88 12.84 -9.96
CA PHE A 508 13.45 14.09 -9.51
C PHE A 508 13.90 14.96 -10.68
N GLU A 509 13.73 16.27 -10.53
CA GLU A 509 14.29 17.31 -11.38
C GLU A 509 15.05 18.26 -10.45
N ILE A 510 16.36 18.30 -10.54
CA ILE A 510 17.23 19.05 -9.63
C ILE A 510 17.86 20.22 -10.39
N PHE A 511 17.45 21.43 -10.05
CA PHE A 511 18.01 22.67 -10.58
C PHE A 511 18.99 23.27 -9.57
N VAL A 512 20.28 23.23 -9.91
CA VAL A 512 21.36 23.89 -9.15
C VAL A 512 21.47 25.32 -9.66
N VAL A 513 21.41 26.29 -8.76
CA VAL A 513 21.44 27.72 -9.13
C VAL A 513 22.90 28.23 -9.20
N ASP A 514 23.39 28.41 -10.41
CA ASP A 514 24.72 29.03 -10.70
C ASP A 514 24.61 30.55 -10.84
N ASP A 515 25.73 31.19 -11.13
CA ASP A 515 25.80 32.66 -11.24
C ASP A 515 25.02 33.21 -12.44
N ASP A 516 25.01 32.50 -13.56
CA ASP A 516 24.18 32.87 -14.72
C ASP A 516 22.71 32.76 -14.41
N SER A 517 22.31 31.66 -13.75
CA SER A 517 20.91 31.48 -13.28
C SER A 517 20.50 32.59 -12.31
N ARG A 518 21.41 33.02 -11.40
CA ARG A 518 21.14 34.17 -10.50
C ARG A 518 20.90 35.44 -11.28
N ARG A 519 21.68 35.71 -12.34
CA ARG A 519 21.47 36.88 -13.21
C ARG A 519 20.11 36.82 -13.89
N LEU A 520 19.74 35.68 -14.47
CA LEU A 520 18.43 35.45 -15.11
C LEU A 520 17.29 35.63 -14.12
N ILE A 521 17.41 35.13 -12.87
CA ILE A 521 16.43 35.34 -11.81
C ILE A 521 16.30 36.81 -11.47
N TYR A 522 17.40 37.52 -11.34
CA TYR A 522 17.42 38.96 -11.09
C TYR A 522 16.67 39.75 -12.19
N GLU A 523 16.88 39.36 -13.45
CA GLU A 523 16.26 39.96 -14.65
C GLU A 523 14.77 39.57 -14.80
N LYS A 524 14.21 38.71 -13.92
CA LYS A 524 12.84 38.22 -13.97
C LYS A 524 12.49 37.51 -15.28
N VAL A 525 13.39 36.72 -15.84
CA VAL A 525 13.09 35.97 -17.06
C VAL A 525 11.99 34.92 -16.83
N PRO A 526 11.23 34.54 -17.86
CA PRO A 526 10.25 33.45 -17.77
C PRO A 526 10.88 32.12 -17.32
N SER A 527 10.10 31.25 -16.66
CA SER A 527 10.56 29.94 -16.20
C SER A 527 11.10 29.06 -17.33
N SER A 528 10.63 29.25 -18.56
CA SER A 528 11.13 28.54 -19.77
C SER A 528 12.60 28.86 -20.05
N VAL A 529 13.03 30.10 -19.85
CA VAL A 529 14.43 30.52 -20.03
C VAL A 529 15.32 29.94 -18.92
N LEU A 530 14.82 29.96 -17.68
CA LEU A 530 15.51 29.30 -16.56
C LEU A 530 15.63 27.79 -16.77
N ARG A 531 14.59 27.17 -17.30
CA ARG A 531 14.59 25.74 -17.66
C ARG A 531 15.65 25.44 -18.73
N ALA A 532 15.70 26.23 -19.80
CA ALA A 532 16.71 26.08 -20.85
C ALA A 532 18.12 26.14 -20.26
N ARG A 533 18.40 27.14 -19.43
CA ARG A 533 19.70 27.27 -18.74
C ARG A 533 19.99 26.08 -17.83
N ALA A 534 19.03 25.66 -17.03
CA ALA A 534 19.18 24.50 -16.13
C ALA A 534 19.51 23.22 -16.93
N ARG A 535 18.87 23.03 -18.09
CA ARG A 535 19.15 21.89 -18.98
C ARG A 535 20.55 21.95 -19.59
N GLU A 536 21.03 23.13 -19.97
CA GLU A 536 22.42 23.33 -20.43
C GLU A 536 23.42 22.91 -19.34
N MET A 537 23.09 23.10 -18.08
CA MET A 537 23.89 22.66 -16.93
C MET A 537 23.72 21.17 -16.59
N GLY A 538 22.96 20.43 -17.36
CA GLY A 538 22.74 19.00 -17.18
C GLY A 538 21.54 18.63 -16.29
N MET A 539 20.64 19.56 -15.98
CA MET A 539 19.39 19.23 -15.30
C MET A 539 18.57 18.28 -16.16
N ARG A 540 18.10 17.19 -15.56
CA ARG A 540 17.12 16.29 -16.16
C ARG A 540 15.71 16.68 -15.73
N THR A 541 14.76 16.56 -16.64
CA THR A 541 13.35 16.73 -16.31
C THR A 541 12.84 15.53 -15.52
N LEU A 542 11.69 15.68 -14.83
CA LEU A 542 11.01 14.57 -14.16
C LEU A 542 10.78 13.39 -15.10
N ARG A 543 10.40 13.67 -16.36
CA ARG A 543 10.16 12.62 -17.38
C ARG A 543 11.45 11.89 -17.73
N GLU A 544 12.56 12.60 -17.94
CA GLU A 544 13.86 11.99 -18.26
C GLU A 544 14.40 11.12 -17.13
N ASP A 545 14.27 11.56 -15.87
CA ASP A 545 14.61 10.72 -14.73
C ASP A 545 13.69 9.51 -14.62
N GLY A 546 12.40 9.69 -14.88
CA GLY A 546 11.43 8.60 -14.98
C GLY A 546 11.79 7.58 -16.06
N VAL A 547 12.21 8.04 -17.25
CA VAL A 547 12.68 7.18 -18.35
C VAL A 547 13.89 6.35 -17.92
N ARG A 548 14.88 6.94 -17.25
CA ARG A 548 16.03 6.19 -16.71
C ARG A 548 15.58 5.04 -15.80
N LYS A 549 14.56 5.27 -14.97
CA LYS A 549 14.01 4.25 -14.05
C LYS A 549 13.23 3.17 -14.79
N VAL A 550 12.55 3.52 -15.88
CA VAL A 550 11.89 2.55 -16.76
C VAL A 550 12.92 1.66 -17.45
N LEU A 551 13.97 2.25 -18.03
CA LEU A 551 15.06 1.53 -18.71
C LEU A 551 15.81 0.59 -17.73
N ALA A 552 15.88 0.95 -16.46
CA ALA A 552 16.44 0.12 -15.38
C ALA A 552 15.47 -0.94 -14.81
N GLY A 553 14.25 -1.07 -15.34
CA GLY A 553 13.24 -2.03 -14.89
C GLY A 553 12.67 -1.77 -13.48
N LEU A 554 12.84 -0.55 -12.95
CA LEU A 554 12.39 -0.20 -11.61
C LEU A 554 10.90 0.17 -11.56
N THR A 555 10.37 0.73 -12.64
CA THR A 555 8.97 1.14 -12.83
C THR A 555 8.53 0.87 -14.27
N THR A 556 7.28 1.15 -14.58
CA THR A 556 6.73 0.95 -15.93
C THR A 556 6.55 2.27 -16.68
N PRO A 557 6.51 2.27 -18.03
CA PRO A 557 6.19 3.44 -18.83
C PRO A 557 4.87 4.10 -18.42
N GLU A 558 3.84 3.31 -18.16
CA GLU A 558 2.51 3.78 -17.72
C GLU A 558 2.59 4.66 -16.46
N GLU A 559 3.41 4.28 -15.47
CA GLU A 559 3.58 5.03 -14.24
C GLU A 559 4.26 6.39 -14.48
N VAL A 560 5.31 6.42 -15.32
CA VAL A 560 6.02 7.67 -15.63
C VAL A 560 5.14 8.59 -16.45
N ILE A 561 4.45 8.09 -17.48
CA ILE A 561 3.50 8.87 -18.29
C ILE A 561 2.46 9.51 -17.35
N ARG A 562 1.83 8.70 -16.49
CA ARG A 562 0.81 9.19 -15.55
C ARG A 562 1.36 10.27 -14.59
N ALA A 563 2.57 10.10 -14.09
CA ALA A 563 3.16 11.02 -13.13
C ALA A 563 3.65 12.33 -13.76
N THR A 564 3.92 12.34 -15.08
CA THR A 564 4.48 13.45 -15.84
C THR A 564 3.53 14.01 -16.91
N VAL A 565 2.23 13.75 -16.79
CA VAL A 565 1.21 14.41 -17.62
C VAL A 565 1.25 15.91 -17.37
N GLY A 566 1.45 16.70 -18.40
CA GLY A 566 1.59 18.16 -18.32
C GLY A 566 3.03 18.68 -18.29
N ASP A 567 4.04 17.81 -18.25
CA ASP A 567 5.46 18.20 -18.33
C ASP A 567 5.96 18.31 -19.81
N GLU A 568 5.04 18.34 -20.75
CA GLU A 568 5.32 18.33 -22.21
C GLU A 568 5.59 19.71 -22.83
N SER A 569 5.66 20.77 -22.01
CA SER A 569 5.88 22.14 -22.49
C SER A 569 7.29 22.65 -22.20
#